data_c648608eff7999cac2d11e9e9c8b9547
#
_entry.id   c648608eff7999cac2d11e9e9c8b9547
#
_cell.length_a   1.000
_cell.length_b   1.000
_cell.length_c   1.000
_cell.angle_alpha   90.00
_cell.angle_beta   90.00
_cell.angle_gamma   90.00
#
_symmetry.space_group_name_H-M   'P 1'
#
loop_
_entity.id
_entity.type
_entity.pdbx_description
1 polymer ?
#
loop_
_entity_poly.entity_id
_entity_poly.type
_entity_poly.pdbx_seq_one_letter_code
_entity_poly.pdbx_strand_id
1 'polypeptide(L)' 'MILILGGTTEGRKAVQVVESAGKPYYYSTVGNEQAIETVHAIRLIGGMDEEEMARFCREKEISLVVDAA' A
#
# COMPACT_ATOMS: atom_id res chain seq x y z
N MET A 1 -9.76 -5.50 -2.41
CA MET A 1 -8.67 -5.02 -1.55
C MET A 1 -7.78 -4.08 -2.34
N ILE A 2 -7.30 -3.02 -1.73
CA ILE A 2 -6.46 -2.01 -2.38
C ILE A 2 -5.02 -2.18 -1.94
N LEU A 3 -4.09 -2.04 -2.87
CA LEU A 3 -2.65 -1.98 -2.59
C LEU A 3 -2.11 -0.62 -3.01
N ILE A 4 -1.51 0.10 -2.08
CA ILE A 4 -0.85 1.38 -2.36
C ILE A 4 0.65 1.15 -2.37
N LEU A 5 1.31 1.53 -3.47
CA LEU A 5 2.77 1.55 -3.57
C LEU A 5 3.22 2.96 -3.23
N GLY A 6 3.81 3.13 -2.07
CA GLY A 6 4.08 4.43 -1.50
C GLY A 6 5.55 4.70 -1.23
N GLY A 7 5.79 5.55 -0.24
CA GLY A 7 7.11 6.05 0.09
C GLY A 7 7.34 7.49 -0.38
N THR A 8 6.30 8.12 -0.94
CA THR A 8 6.36 9.48 -1.46
C THR A 8 5.25 10.33 -0.85
N THR A 9 5.27 11.64 -1.15
CA THR A 9 4.21 12.56 -0.73
C THR A 9 2.86 12.17 -1.33
N GLU A 10 2.87 11.75 -2.60
CA GLU A 10 1.65 11.28 -3.28
C GLU A 10 1.10 10.02 -2.61
N GLY A 11 1.98 9.14 -2.16
CA GLY A 11 1.59 7.95 -1.41
C GLY A 11 0.87 8.30 -0.12
N ARG A 12 1.34 9.33 0.59
CA ARG A 12 0.68 9.79 1.81
C ARG A 12 -0.71 10.33 1.53
N LYS A 13 -0.88 11.06 0.43
CA LYS A 13 -2.20 11.57 0.03
C LYS A 13 -3.15 10.43 -0.30
N ALA A 14 -2.67 9.43 -1.01
CA ALA A 14 -3.46 8.23 -1.33
C ALA A 14 -3.90 7.52 -0.06
N VAL A 15 -3.00 7.37 0.91
CA VAL A 15 -3.30 6.77 2.20
C VAL A 15 -4.42 7.52 2.92
N GLN A 16 -4.36 8.85 2.93
CA GLN A 16 -5.40 9.65 3.58
C GLN A 16 -6.78 9.40 2.99
N VAL A 17 -6.85 9.30 1.66
CA VAL A 17 -8.12 9.04 0.98
C VAL A 17 -8.63 7.64 1.29
N VAL A 18 -7.78 6.62 1.19
CA VAL A 18 -8.17 5.23 1.42
C VAL A 18 -8.48 4.97 2.89
N GLU A 19 -7.71 5.58 3.79
CA GLU A 19 -7.95 5.45 5.22
C GLU A 19 -9.34 5.96 5.60
N SER A 20 -9.81 7.02 4.96
CA SER A 20 -11.12 7.58 5.23
C SER A 20 -12.27 6.68 4.80
N ALA A 21 -12.01 5.70 3.93
CA ALA A 21 -13.01 4.71 3.53
C ALA A 21 -13.32 3.70 4.63
N GLY A 22 -12.45 3.58 5.64
CA GLY A 22 -12.69 2.73 6.80
C GLY A 22 -12.55 1.24 6.54
N LYS A 23 -11.87 0.84 5.47
CA LYS A 23 -11.67 -0.58 5.12
C LYS A 23 -10.18 -0.92 5.09
N PRO A 24 -9.80 -2.18 5.39
CA PRO A 24 -8.40 -2.58 5.33
C PRO A 24 -7.81 -2.42 3.92
N TYR A 25 -6.55 -2.07 3.87
CA TYR A 25 -5.79 -1.96 2.62
C TYR A 25 -4.32 -2.24 2.92
N TYR A 26 -3.54 -2.52 1.86
CA TYR A 26 -2.10 -2.71 1.98
C TYR A 26 -1.36 -1.44 1.59
N TYR A 27 -0.33 -1.10 2.35
CA TYR A 27 0.55 0.02 2.05
C TYR A 27 1.99 -0.47 2.01
N SER A 28 2.58 -0.47 0.83
CA SER A 28 3.92 -1.00 0.57
C SER A 28 4.93 0.11 0.40
N THR A 29 6.06 0.00 1.09
CA THR A 29 7.21 0.88 0.94
C THR A 29 8.48 0.04 0.90
N VAL A 30 9.54 0.57 0.27
CA VAL A 30 10.84 -0.11 0.25
C VAL A 30 11.48 -0.07 1.63
N GLY A 31 11.47 1.11 2.26
CA GLY A 31 11.96 1.29 3.62
C GLY A 31 10.83 1.61 4.59
N ASN A 32 11.18 1.86 5.84
CA ASN A 32 10.19 2.21 6.86
C ASN A 32 10.39 3.62 7.41
N GLU A 33 10.96 4.52 6.59
CA GLU A 33 11.26 5.89 6.98
C GLU A 33 10.02 6.73 7.21
N GLN A 34 8.90 6.35 6.60
CA GLN A 34 7.67 7.10 6.74
C GLN A 34 6.83 6.59 7.88
N ALA A 35 6.69 7.41 8.91
CA ALA A 35 5.72 7.17 9.97
C ALA A 35 4.37 7.73 9.49
N ILE A 36 3.41 6.85 9.27
CA ILE A 36 2.05 7.25 8.90
C ILE A 36 1.11 6.70 9.96
N GLU A 37 0.30 7.59 10.52
CA GLU A 37 -0.73 7.16 11.44
C GLU A 37 -1.91 6.60 10.67
N THR A 38 -2.12 5.29 10.80
CA THR A 38 -3.21 4.60 10.13
C THR A 38 -3.87 3.63 11.10
N VAL A 39 -5.16 3.38 10.86
CA VAL A 39 -5.92 2.39 11.62
C VAL A 39 -6.14 1.13 10.77
N HIS A 40 -6.30 1.30 9.46
CA HIS A 40 -6.69 0.22 8.55
C HIS A 40 -5.57 -0.29 7.67
N ALA A 41 -4.41 0.35 7.64
CA ALA A 41 -3.32 -0.05 6.77
C ALA A 41 -2.62 -1.31 7.28
N ILE A 42 -2.34 -2.22 6.36
CA ILE A 42 -1.47 -3.36 6.59
C ILE A 42 -0.14 -3.03 5.92
N ARG A 43 0.90 -2.79 6.72
CA ARG A 43 2.19 -2.30 6.23
C ARG A 43 3.01 -3.44 5.64
N LEU A 44 3.58 -3.19 4.47
CA LEU A 44 4.53 -4.08 3.80
C LEU A 44 5.83 -3.30 3.58
N ILE A 45 6.93 -3.82 4.09
CA ILE A 45 8.22 -3.15 4.03
C ILE A 45 9.21 -4.05 3.30
N GLY A 46 10.06 -3.45 2.47
CA GLY A 46 11.12 -4.17 1.76
C GLY A 46 10.93 -4.24 0.26
N GLY A 47 9.81 -3.75 -0.24
CA GLY A 47 9.51 -3.79 -1.67
C GLY A 47 9.18 -5.19 -2.18
N MET A 48 8.72 -5.26 -3.42
CA MET A 48 8.42 -6.51 -4.12
C MET A 48 8.90 -6.39 -5.55
N ASP A 49 9.47 -7.48 -6.09
CA ASP A 49 9.76 -7.53 -7.52
C ASP A 49 8.46 -7.83 -8.30
N GLU A 50 8.58 -7.87 -9.62
CA GLU A 50 7.42 -8.03 -10.50
C GLU A 50 6.66 -9.34 -10.25
N GLU A 51 7.39 -10.44 -10.06
CA GLU A 51 6.77 -11.75 -9.80
C GLU A 51 6.10 -11.79 -8.43
N GLU A 52 6.76 -11.25 -7.42
CA GLU A 52 6.22 -11.18 -6.07
C GLU A 52 4.95 -10.34 -6.05
N MET A 53 4.97 -9.20 -6.76
CA MET A 53 3.81 -8.32 -6.87
C MET A 53 2.62 -9.04 -7.51
N ALA A 54 2.86 -9.75 -8.62
CA ALA A 54 1.80 -10.48 -9.31
C ALA A 54 1.20 -11.56 -8.42
N ARG A 55 2.05 -12.29 -7.71
CA ARG A 55 1.60 -13.33 -6.78
C ARG A 55 0.80 -12.73 -5.63
N PHE A 56 1.32 -11.66 -5.04
CA PHE A 56 0.66 -10.97 -3.94
C PHE A 56 -0.73 -10.50 -4.35
N CYS A 57 -0.85 -9.86 -5.52
CA CYS A 57 -2.13 -9.37 -6.01
C CYS A 57 -3.15 -10.48 -6.19
N ARG A 58 -2.71 -11.66 -6.65
CA ARG A 58 -3.60 -12.80 -6.78
C ARG A 58 -4.02 -13.37 -5.44
N GLU A 59 -3.05 -13.61 -4.56
CA GLU A 59 -3.31 -14.23 -3.26
C GLU A 59 -4.17 -13.37 -2.35
N LYS A 60 -4.00 -12.07 -2.42
CA LYS A 60 -4.72 -11.12 -1.56
C LYS A 60 -5.94 -10.52 -2.25
N GLU A 61 -6.26 -10.97 -3.45
CA GLU A 61 -7.43 -10.50 -4.20
C GLU A 61 -7.42 -8.97 -4.36
N ILE A 62 -6.28 -8.43 -4.77
CA ILE A 62 -6.13 -7.00 -4.98
C ILE A 62 -6.93 -6.59 -6.22
N SER A 63 -7.85 -5.65 -6.04
CA SER A 63 -8.69 -5.14 -7.12
C SER A 63 -8.20 -3.81 -7.68
N LEU A 64 -7.36 -3.11 -6.94
CA LEU A 64 -6.82 -1.81 -7.34
C LEU A 64 -5.41 -1.63 -6.80
N VAL A 65 -4.49 -1.28 -7.69
CA VAL A 65 -3.13 -0.89 -7.31
C VAL A 65 -2.98 0.60 -7.55
N VAL A 66 -2.60 1.33 -6.50
CA VAL A 66 -2.31 2.76 -6.59
C VAL A 66 -0.79 2.90 -6.58
N ASP A 67 -0.22 3.21 -7.74
CA ASP A 67 1.22 3.39 -7.89
C ASP A 67 1.57 4.86 -7.66
N ALA A 68 2.05 5.15 -6.46
CA ALA A 68 2.44 6.49 -6.04
C ALA A 68 3.92 6.56 -5.67
N ALA A 69 4.69 5.61 -6.16
CA ALA A 69 6.13 5.54 -5.89
C ALA A 69 6.95 6.44 -6.82
#